data_0efe8265b2631ea4c21223a75330b3d1
#
_entry.id   0efe8265b2631ea4c21223a75330b3d1
#
_cell.length_a   1.000
_cell.length_b   1.000
_cell.length_c   1.000
_cell.angle_alpha   90.00
_cell.angle_beta   90.00
_cell.angle_gamma   90.00
#
_symmetry.space_group_name_H-M   'P 1'
#
loop_
_entity.id
_entity.type
_entity.pdbx_description
1 polymer ?
#
loop_
_entity_poly.entity_id
_entity_poly.type
_entity_poly.pdbx_seq_one_letter_code
_entity_poly.pdbx_strand_id
1 'polypeptide(L)'
;YVEVVAYSATPARNASSSDAAAVSSTSSGVRQEIVDYAKTFLGVKYVYGGSSPKGFDCSGFTKYVFSHFNISLQRTSSAQYSTSVTKISKSELQPGDLVFFSSSAGSSSVGHVGIYIGNGNFIHASSPGDVVKIDSMDSTYYSTHYVGSGTVL
;
A
#
# COMPACT_ATOMS: atom_id res chain seq x y z
N TYR A 1 15.85 7.46 -5.05
CA TYR A 1 15.66 7.65 -4.72
C TYR A 1 16.07 7.48 -4.23
N VAL A 2 16.50 7.42 -4.15
CA VAL A 2 16.69 7.46 -3.64
C VAL A 2 16.85 7.49 -3.05
N GLU A 3 16.99 7.35 -2.71
CA GLU A 3 16.97 7.55 -2.18
C GLU A 3 16.80 7.53 -1.48
N VAL A 4 17.22 7.52 -1.27
CA VAL A 4 16.95 7.70 -0.63
C VAL A 4 17.06 7.85 -0.17
N VAL A 5 17.41 7.73 -0.10
CA VAL A 5 17.35 8.17 0.27
C VAL A 5 17.30 8.49 0.54
N ALA A 6 17.59 8.64 0.51
CA ALA A 6 17.35 9.11 0.77
C ALA A 6 17.02 9.49 1.16
N TYR A 7 17.15 9.53 1.37
CA TYR A 7 16.56 9.91 1.71
C TYR A 7 16.57 10.50 2.32
N SER A 8 17.01 10.81 2.45
CA SER A 8 16.81 11.50 2.92
C SER A 8 16.55 12.36 3.09
N ALA A 9 16.64 12.57 3.01
CA ALA A 9 16.35 13.35 3.12
C ALA A 9 15.87 14.05 3.42
N THR A 10 15.81 13.98 3.46
CA THR A 10 15.27 14.68 3.74
C THR A 10 14.99 15.22 4.33
N PRO A 11 15.26 15.45 4.66
CA PRO A 11 15.09 15.93 5.35
C PRO A 11 14.80 16.62 5.81
N ALA A 12 15.01 16.94 5.88
CA ALA A 12 14.80 17.57 6.34
C ALA A 12 14.06 18.06 6.84
N ARG A 13 13.83 18.11 6.81
CA ARG A 13 13.12 18.46 7.34
C ARG A 13 12.81 18.83 8.42
N ASN A 14 13.12 18.97 8.68
CA ASN A 14 13.07 19.36 9.70
C ASN A 14 13.45 19.29 10.62
N ALA A 15 13.62 19.39 10.46
CA ALA A 15 14.03 19.17 11.39
C ALA A 15 14.48 19.46 12.51
N SER A 16 14.91 19.83 12.87
CA SER A 16 15.21 20.34 14.07
C SER A 16 14.47 19.91 15.22
N SER A 17 13.62 19.20 15.19
CA SER A 17 12.79 18.83 16.26
C SER A 17 13.50 18.00 17.26
N SER A 18 12.90 17.78 18.38
CA SER A 18 13.43 16.91 19.39
C SER A 18 13.57 15.50 18.91
N ASP A 19 14.38 14.71 19.55
CA ASP A 19 14.61 13.36 19.15
C ASP A 19 13.35 12.50 19.22
N ALA A 20 12.54 12.68 20.24
CA ALA A 20 11.31 11.91 20.36
C ALA A 20 10.36 12.25 19.23
N ALA A 21 10.23 13.53 18.91
CA ALA A 21 9.41 13.93 17.80
C ALA A 21 10.01 13.45 16.49
N ALA A 22 11.31 13.42 16.37
CA ALA A 22 11.96 12.93 15.17
C ALA A 22 11.66 11.45 14.92
N VAL A 23 11.66 10.61 15.95
CA VAL A 23 11.34 9.20 15.81
C VAL A 23 9.90 9.04 15.34
N SER A 24 8.97 9.72 15.97
CA SER A 24 7.57 9.68 15.57
C SER A 24 7.39 10.22 14.15
N SER A 25 8.07 11.31 13.86
CA SER A 25 8.03 11.91 12.53
C SER A 25 8.60 10.99 11.48
N THR A 26 9.67 10.25 11.81
CA THR A 26 10.26 9.32 10.88
C THR A 26 9.28 8.23 10.47
N SER A 27 8.54 7.68 11.43
CA SER A 27 7.52 6.68 11.12
C SER A 27 6.42 7.26 10.25
N SER A 28 5.92 8.45 10.59
CA SER A 28 4.91 9.12 9.77
C SER A 28 5.48 9.51 8.42
N GLY A 29 6.74 9.92 8.37
CA GLY A 29 7.40 10.29 7.13
C GLY A 29 7.53 9.12 6.18
N VAL A 30 7.88 7.94 6.70
CA VAL A 30 7.98 6.74 5.87
C VAL A 30 6.62 6.38 5.30
N ARG A 31 5.57 6.44 6.11
CA ARG A 31 4.21 6.16 5.64
C ARG A 31 3.80 7.11 4.53
N GLN A 32 4.08 8.39 4.69
CA GLN A 32 3.76 9.37 3.67
C GLN A 32 4.59 9.16 2.40
N GLU A 33 5.86 8.80 2.56
CA GLU A 33 6.72 8.52 1.41
C GLU A 33 6.22 7.32 0.61
N ILE A 34 5.74 6.29 1.29
CA ILE A 34 5.17 5.13 0.63
C ILE A 34 3.95 5.54 -0.18
N VAL A 35 3.06 6.33 0.41
CA VAL A 35 1.86 6.82 -0.27
C VAL A 35 2.24 7.67 -1.47
N ASP A 36 3.17 8.61 -1.30
CA ASP A 36 3.59 9.50 -2.38
C ASP A 36 4.23 8.70 -3.51
N TYR A 37 5.07 7.74 -3.18
CA TYR A 37 5.71 6.90 -4.19
C TYR A 37 4.66 6.08 -4.95
N ALA A 38 3.70 5.49 -4.25
CA ALA A 38 2.62 4.75 -4.88
C ALA A 38 1.83 5.62 -5.85
N LYS A 39 1.59 6.87 -5.47
CA LYS A 39 0.83 7.80 -6.33
C LYS A 39 1.56 8.17 -7.62
N THR A 40 2.87 8.02 -7.67
CA THR A 40 3.60 8.28 -8.93
C THR A 40 3.23 7.29 -10.02
N PHE A 41 2.60 6.17 -9.67
CA PHE A 41 2.21 5.15 -10.64
C PHE A 41 0.73 5.24 -11.04
N LEU A 42 0.01 6.25 -10.58
CA LEU A 42 -1.38 6.44 -11.00
C LEU A 42 -1.47 6.47 -12.52
N GLY A 43 -2.41 5.72 -13.07
CA GLY A 43 -2.61 5.63 -14.51
C GLY A 43 -1.82 4.53 -15.20
N VAL A 44 -0.91 3.85 -14.50
CA VAL A 44 -0.20 2.71 -15.09
C VAL A 44 -1.19 1.57 -15.30
N LYS A 45 -1.15 0.94 -16.46
CA LYS A 45 -2.14 -0.08 -16.81
C LYS A 45 -1.97 -1.35 -15.99
N TYR A 46 -3.08 -2.01 -15.73
CA TYR A 46 -3.08 -3.32 -15.12
C TYR A 46 -2.56 -4.34 -16.13
N VAL A 47 -1.63 -5.19 -15.71
CA VAL A 47 -1.14 -6.31 -16.52
C VAL A 47 -1.10 -7.54 -15.63
N TYR A 48 -1.80 -8.58 -16.03
CA TYR A 48 -1.82 -9.84 -15.28
C TYR A 48 -0.39 -10.36 -15.14
N GLY A 49 0.01 -10.66 -13.91
CA GLY A 49 1.38 -11.10 -13.62
C GLY A 49 2.40 -9.98 -13.63
N GLY A 50 2.00 -8.73 -13.84
CA GLY A 50 2.91 -7.60 -13.93
C GLY A 50 3.42 -7.13 -12.57
N SER A 51 4.69 -6.76 -12.52
CA SER A 51 5.32 -6.27 -11.29
C SER A 51 6.33 -5.17 -11.56
N SER A 52 6.14 -4.42 -12.64
CA SER A 52 7.03 -3.32 -13.02
C SER A 52 6.20 -2.13 -13.47
N PRO A 53 6.82 -0.94 -13.59
CA PRO A 53 6.07 0.24 -14.07
C PRO A 53 5.52 0.14 -15.49
N LYS A 54 5.86 -0.92 -16.23
CA LYS A 54 5.26 -1.18 -17.54
C LYS A 54 3.86 -1.76 -17.40
N GLY A 55 3.52 -2.24 -16.24
CA GLY A 55 2.21 -2.77 -15.92
C GLY A 55 2.27 -3.57 -14.63
N PHE A 56 1.25 -3.44 -13.79
CA PHE A 56 1.18 -4.10 -12.50
C PHE A 56 -0.09 -4.92 -12.38
N ASP A 57 0.00 -6.09 -11.71
CA ASP A 57 -1.20 -6.63 -11.08
C ASP A 57 -1.27 -6.10 -9.64
N CYS A 58 -2.31 -6.48 -8.89
CA CYS A 58 -2.54 -5.87 -7.57
C CYS A 58 -1.39 -6.15 -6.60
N SER A 59 -0.95 -7.39 -6.50
CA SER A 59 0.11 -7.76 -5.58
C SER A 59 1.49 -7.38 -6.12
N GLY A 60 1.65 -7.33 -7.43
CA GLY A 60 2.87 -6.84 -8.05
C GLY A 60 3.09 -5.37 -7.77
N PHE A 61 2.01 -4.59 -7.78
CA PHE A 61 2.08 -3.17 -7.44
C PHE A 61 2.53 -2.96 -5.99
N THR A 62 1.88 -3.62 -5.04
CA THR A 62 2.26 -3.47 -3.64
C THR A 62 3.68 -3.94 -3.39
N LYS A 63 4.04 -5.08 -3.96
CA LYS A 63 5.40 -5.61 -3.82
C LYS A 63 6.44 -4.63 -4.37
N TYR A 64 6.18 -4.05 -5.52
CA TYR A 64 7.09 -3.10 -6.15
C TYR A 64 7.27 -1.85 -5.31
N VAL A 65 6.15 -1.27 -4.85
CA VAL A 65 6.17 -0.05 -4.03
C VAL A 65 6.98 -0.28 -2.75
N PHE A 66 6.69 -1.37 -2.04
CA PHE A 66 7.36 -1.61 -0.76
C PHE A 66 8.81 -2.02 -0.94
N SER A 67 9.16 -2.67 -2.05
CA SER A 67 10.58 -3.01 -2.31
C SER A 67 11.45 -1.76 -2.44
N HIS A 68 10.88 -0.66 -2.89
CA HIS A 68 11.58 0.61 -2.96
C HIS A 68 12.06 1.06 -1.57
N PHE A 69 11.38 0.65 -0.53
CA PHE A 69 11.68 0.99 0.86
C PHE A 69 12.34 -0.18 1.60
N ASN A 70 12.88 -1.15 0.86
CA ASN A 70 13.56 -2.33 1.41
C ASN A 70 12.63 -3.24 2.23
N ILE A 71 11.36 -3.23 1.92
CA ILE A 71 10.38 -4.10 2.55
C ILE A 71 9.97 -5.16 1.54
N SER A 72 10.21 -6.41 1.87
CA SER A 72 9.93 -7.54 0.98
C SER A 72 8.56 -8.10 1.25
N LEU A 73 7.70 -8.13 0.24
CA LEU A 73 6.38 -8.74 0.33
C LEU A 73 6.34 -10.02 -0.48
N GLN A 74 5.45 -10.94 -0.13
CA GLN A 74 5.21 -12.13 -0.93
C GLN A 74 4.60 -11.73 -2.28
N ARG A 75 4.67 -12.63 -3.25
CA ARG A 75 4.26 -12.29 -4.63
C ARG A 75 2.75 -12.18 -4.82
N THR A 76 1.95 -12.93 -4.08
CA THR A 76 0.50 -12.96 -4.25
C THR A 76 -0.21 -12.23 -3.13
N SER A 77 -1.43 -11.75 -3.40
CA SER A 77 -2.21 -11.03 -2.39
C SER A 77 -2.53 -11.92 -1.19
N SER A 78 -2.89 -13.17 -1.42
CA SER A 78 -3.20 -14.07 -0.31
C SER A 78 -1.97 -14.36 0.55
N ALA A 79 -0.80 -14.52 -0.05
CA ALA A 79 0.44 -14.75 0.69
C ALA A 79 0.88 -13.49 1.42
N GLN A 80 0.65 -12.31 0.86
CA GLN A 80 0.93 -11.07 1.57
C GLN A 80 0.08 -10.98 2.83
N TYR A 81 -1.19 -11.33 2.75
CA TYR A 81 -2.08 -11.30 3.90
C TYR A 81 -1.69 -12.35 4.96
N SER A 82 -1.33 -13.54 4.52
CA SER A 82 -1.06 -14.65 5.45
C SER A 82 0.31 -14.57 6.10
N THR A 83 1.32 -14.03 5.39
CA THR A 83 2.70 -14.12 5.86
C THR A 83 3.47 -12.81 5.89
N SER A 84 3.10 -11.80 5.11
CA SER A 84 3.88 -10.56 5.03
C SER A 84 3.49 -9.51 6.06
N VAL A 85 2.24 -9.52 6.51
CA VAL A 85 1.73 -8.43 7.36
C VAL A 85 1.41 -8.90 8.78
N THR A 86 1.47 -7.94 9.71
CA THR A 86 0.85 -8.10 11.01
C THR A 86 -0.59 -7.61 10.88
N LYS A 87 -1.56 -8.44 11.19
CA LYS A 87 -2.97 -8.12 10.98
C LYS A 87 -3.43 -7.07 11.98
N ILE A 88 -4.19 -6.10 11.47
CA ILE A 88 -4.76 -5.02 12.28
C ILE A 88 -6.24 -4.90 11.94
N SER A 89 -7.00 -4.24 12.81
CA SER A 89 -8.41 -3.96 12.54
C SER A 89 -8.53 -2.81 11.54
N LYS A 90 -9.70 -2.71 10.92
CA LYS A 90 -9.98 -1.63 9.97
C LYS A 90 -9.84 -0.26 10.64
N SER A 91 -10.22 -0.17 11.91
CA SER A 91 -10.13 1.10 12.64
C SER A 91 -8.70 1.50 12.97
N GLU A 92 -7.75 0.59 12.86
CA GLU A 92 -6.33 0.87 13.13
C GLU A 92 -5.54 1.25 11.88
N LEU A 93 -6.21 1.30 10.71
CA LEU A 93 -5.52 1.60 9.46
C LEU A 93 -4.87 2.97 9.46
N GLN A 94 -3.64 3.00 8.99
CA GLN A 94 -2.88 4.23 8.76
C GLN A 94 -2.33 4.22 7.34
N PRO A 95 -2.06 5.39 6.76
CA PRO A 95 -1.48 5.44 5.41
C PRO A 95 -0.24 4.57 5.30
N GLY A 96 -0.15 3.80 4.23
CA GLY A 96 0.94 2.85 4.01
C GLY A 96 0.64 1.44 4.48
N ASP A 97 -0.48 1.21 5.16
CA ASP A 97 -0.90 -0.14 5.51
C ASP A 97 -1.57 -0.81 4.32
N LEU A 98 -1.67 -2.13 4.35
CA LEU A 98 -2.26 -2.89 3.27
C LEU A 98 -3.71 -3.26 3.60
N VAL A 99 -4.56 -3.24 2.58
CA VAL A 99 -5.97 -3.64 2.69
C VAL A 99 -6.23 -4.77 1.71
N PHE A 100 -7.01 -5.75 2.14
CA PHE A 100 -7.21 -6.99 1.39
C PHE A 100 -8.69 -7.25 1.15
N PHE A 101 -8.99 -7.71 -0.06
CA PHE A 101 -10.35 -7.92 -0.51
C PHE A 101 -10.49 -9.29 -1.15
N SER A 102 -11.71 -9.81 -1.14
CA SER A 102 -12.05 -11.07 -1.83
C SER A 102 -12.55 -10.77 -3.23
N SER A 103 -12.54 -11.79 -4.09
CA SER A 103 -13.17 -11.66 -5.40
C SER A 103 -14.69 -11.85 -5.32
N SER A 104 -15.21 -12.38 -4.22
CA SER A 104 -16.65 -12.59 -4.03
C SER A 104 -17.10 -11.93 -2.75
N ALA A 105 -18.24 -11.25 -2.79
CA ALA A 105 -18.79 -10.58 -1.61
C ALA A 105 -18.98 -11.57 -0.47
N GLY A 106 -18.56 -11.18 0.73
CA GLY A 106 -18.71 -11.98 1.94
C GLY A 106 -17.72 -13.13 2.09
N SER A 107 -16.85 -13.36 1.10
CA SER A 107 -15.82 -14.40 1.19
C SER A 107 -14.66 -13.94 2.08
N SER A 108 -14.00 -14.87 2.75
CA SER A 108 -12.79 -14.58 3.52
C SER A 108 -11.51 -14.90 2.74
N SER A 109 -11.64 -15.29 1.48
CA SER A 109 -10.51 -15.66 0.65
C SER A 109 -9.95 -14.43 -0.05
N VAL A 110 -8.67 -14.11 0.21
CA VAL A 110 -8.04 -12.91 -0.36
C VAL A 110 -7.73 -13.11 -1.83
N GLY A 111 -8.21 -12.19 -2.65
CA GLY A 111 -7.93 -12.18 -4.09
C GLY A 111 -7.43 -10.82 -4.59
N HIS A 112 -7.36 -9.82 -3.73
CA HIS A 112 -6.95 -8.47 -4.12
C HIS A 112 -6.30 -7.74 -2.96
N VAL A 113 -5.42 -6.79 -3.27
CA VAL A 113 -4.72 -6.01 -2.26
C VAL A 113 -4.50 -4.58 -2.76
N GLY A 114 -4.52 -3.64 -1.83
CA GLY A 114 -4.20 -2.25 -2.12
C GLY A 114 -3.46 -1.62 -0.95
N ILE A 115 -3.07 -0.37 -1.11
CA ILE A 115 -2.36 0.39 -0.10
C ILE A 115 -3.28 1.48 0.42
N TYR A 116 -3.52 1.48 1.73
CA TYR A 116 -4.37 2.51 2.36
C TYR A 116 -3.64 3.85 2.30
N ILE A 117 -4.35 4.91 1.92
CA ILE A 117 -3.75 6.23 1.79
C ILE A 117 -4.38 7.26 2.73
N GLY A 118 -5.29 6.84 3.60
CA GLY A 118 -5.96 7.74 4.53
C GLY A 118 -7.36 8.11 4.05
N ASN A 119 -8.15 8.65 4.96
CA ASN A 119 -9.51 9.15 4.68
C ASN A 119 -10.44 8.12 4.04
N GLY A 120 -10.23 6.84 4.36
CA GLY A 120 -11.08 5.78 3.82
C GLY A 120 -10.78 5.41 2.39
N ASN A 121 -9.66 5.86 1.84
CA ASN A 121 -9.29 5.60 0.45
C ASN A 121 -8.05 4.69 0.37
N PHE A 122 -7.92 4.00 -0.77
CA PHE A 122 -6.74 3.18 -1.02
C PHE A 122 -6.34 3.26 -2.49
N ILE A 123 -5.04 3.02 -2.75
CA ILE A 123 -4.51 3.02 -4.10
C ILE A 123 -4.16 1.58 -4.48
N HIS A 124 -4.50 1.18 -5.70
CA HIS A 124 -4.30 -0.20 -6.13
C HIS A 124 -4.23 -0.31 -7.65
N ALA A 125 -3.61 -1.39 -8.13
CA ALA A 125 -3.74 -1.79 -9.52
C ALA A 125 -5.05 -2.56 -9.61
N SER A 126 -6.06 -1.94 -10.23
CA SER A 126 -7.45 -2.31 -10.04
C SER A 126 -7.83 -3.69 -10.62
N SER A 127 -7.88 -3.80 -11.93
CA SER A 127 -8.34 -5.04 -12.57
C SER A 127 -7.94 -5.03 -14.04
N PRO A 128 -8.01 -6.17 -14.73
CA PRO A 128 -7.70 -6.22 -16.17
C PRO A 128 -8.55 -5.19 -16.94
N GLY A 129 -7.87 -4.44 -17.80
CA GLY A 129 -8.51 -3.38 -18.58
C GLY A 129 -8.57 -2.04 -17.88
N ASP A 130 -8.08 -1.97 -16.66
CA ASP A 130 -8.09 -0.76 -15.85
C ASP A 130 -6.64 -0.34 -15.53
N VAL A 131 -6.49 0.60 -14.61
CA VAL A 131 -5.21 1.22 -14.28
C VAL A 131 -5.01 1.28 -12.78
N VAL A 132 -3.82 1.67 -12.35
CA VAL A 132 -3.59 2.05 -10.96
C VAL A 132 -4.43 3.27 -10.66
N LYS A 133 -5.25 3.19 -9.62
CA LYS A 133 -6.18 4.26 -9.26
C LYS A 133 -6.50 4.24 -7.76
N ILE A 134 -7.21 5.27 -7.33
CA ILE A 134 -7.64 5.41 -5.94
C ILE A 134 -9.15 5.12 -5.88
N ASP A 135 -9.54 4.29 -4.92
CA ASP A 135 -10.96 3.98 -4.67
C ASP A 135 -11.27 4.12 -3.19
N SER A 136 -12.55 4.20 -2.86
CA SER A 136 -13.03 4.30 -1.48
C SER A 136 -13.29 2.91 -0.91
N MET A 137 -12.84 2.70 0.33
CA MET A 137 -13.14 1.47 1.06
C MET A 137 -14.61 1.38 1.44
N ASP A 138 -15.30 2.53 1.43
CA ASP A 138 -16.71 2.60 1.82
C ASP A 138 -17.66 2.42 0.66
N SER A 139 -17.16 2.27 -0.56
CA SER A 139 -18.01 1.95 -1.71
C SER A 139 -18.69 0.61 -1.49
N THR A 140 -19.84 0.41 -2.12
CA THR A 140 -20.60 -0.84 -1.97
C THR A 140 -19.75 -2.05 -2.32
N TYR A 141 -19.02 -1.96 -3.44
CA TYR A 141 -18.20 -3.10 -3.88
C TYR A 141 -17.12 -3.43 -2.85
N TYR A 142 -16.29 -2.44 -2.46
CA TYR A 142 -15.14 -2.73 -1.61
C TYR A 142 -15.54 -3.01 -0.16
N SER A 143 -16.60 -2.38 0.35
CA SER A 143 -17.06 -2.68 1.70
C SER A 143 -17.59 -4.11 1.83
N THR A 144 -18.22 -4.64 0.78
CA THR A 144 -18.75 -6.00 0.81
C THR A 144 -17.68 -7.05 0.50
N HIS A 145 -16.56 -6.65 -0.12
CA HIS A 145 -15.47 -7.56 -0.45
C HIS A 145 -14.29 -7.47 0.53
N TYR A 146 -14.38 -6.60 1.52
CA TYR A 146 -13.29 -6.41 2.47
C TYR A 146 -13.05 -7.68 3.29
N VAL A 147 -11.77 -8.10 3.35
CA VAL A 147 -11.35 -9.27 4.13
C VAL A 147 -10.62 -8.85 5.39
N GLY A 148 -9.67 -7.95 5.28
CA GLY A 148 -8.87 -7.55 6.42
C GLY A 148 -7.79 -6.55 6.04
N SER A 149 -6.99 -6.19 7.03
CA SER A 149 -5.93 -5.20 6.89
C SER A 149 -4.69 -5.70 7.59
N GLY A 150 -3.54 -5.15 7.20
CA GLY A 150 -2.29 -5.48 7.87
C GLY A 150 -1.26 -4.40 7.68
N THR A 151 -0.29 -4.39 8.58
CA THR A 151 0.81 -3.44 8.50
C THR A 151 2.14 -4.18 8.37
N VAL A 152 3.08 -3.55 7.67
CA VAL A 152 4.48 -4.01 7.59
C VAL A 152 5.42 -2.96 8.18
N LEU A 153 4.85 -1.96 8.82
CA LEU A 153 5.59 -0.82 9.35
C LEU A 153 5.61 -0.78 10.87
#